data_e2c678ee0f6371e88ecc2935da122b71
#
_entry.id   e2c678ee0f6371e88ecc2935da122b71
#
_cell.length_a   1.000
_cell.length_b   1.000
_cell.length_c   1.000
_cell.angle_alpha   90.00
_cell.angle_beta   90.00
_cell.angle_gamma   90.00
#
_symmetry.space_group_name_H-M   'P 1'
#
loop_
_entity.id
_entity.type
_entity.pdbx_description
1 polymer ?
#
loop_
_entity_poly.entity_id
_entity_poly.type
_entity_poly.pdbx_seq_one_letter_code
_entity_poly.pdbx_strand_id
1 'polypeptide(L)'
;VKNDRINRRTFLKKSLFAVESLAILTGVSGLYGIFGERFWIQSTTVRLSYRRYPASFEGVRIVQFSDTHIGKYYSLEQMNKVVDLLQRQEPDIICFTGDLFDSKFGEVSDEVIPILSRLRAGMGKFAVLGNHDMRMDSDRVRDVLERSGFTVLVNESRSIERGNGRLQVVGIDEMLHGKPDLPLALKGVKRDDFVLLLAHEPDFADTSLASQVDLQLSGHSHGGQIRIPLYGSIFTPELGQKYPIGLHAFEGSEFHVYTNRGIGTTLFPIRFNCRPEITVFVLEKKLP
;
A
#
# COMPACT_ATOMS: atom_id res chain seq x y z
N VAL A 1 -18.45 55.09 -11.40
CA VAL A 1 -17.75 53.94 -10.78
C VAL A 1 -17.32 54.40 -9.40
N LYS A 2 -18.01 53.96 -8.32
CA LYS A 2 -17.61 54.24 -6.93
C LYS A 2 -16.31 53.48 -6.65
N ASN A 3 -15.25 54.23 -6.46
CA ASN A 3 -13.95 53.73 -6.06
C ASN A 3 -13.99 53.51 -4.53
N ASP A 4 -14.47 52.37 -4.05
CA ASP A 4 -14.48 52.01 -2.62
C ASP A 4 -13.03 51.75 -2.14
N ARG A 5 -12.33 52.85 -1.79
CA ARG A 5 -11.04 52.79 -1.13
C ARG A 5 -11.21 52.19 0.26
N ILE A 6 -10.85 50.94 0.45
CA ILE A 6 -10.79 50.28 1.77
C ILE A 6 -9.87 51.11 2.67
N ASN A 7 -10.35 51.65 3.78
CA ASN A 7 -9.52 52.41 4.71
C ASN A 7 -8.57 51.45 5.49
N ARG A 8 -7.44 51.98 5.98
CA ARG A 8 -6.41 51.19 6.70
C ARG A 8 -6.97 50.31 7.84
N ARG A 9 -7.93 50.87 8.61
CA ARG A 9 -8.53 50.15 9.76
C ARG A 9 -9.37 48.95 9.31
N THR A 10 -10.14 49.12 8.25
CA THR A 10 -10.97 48.05 7.65
C THR A 10 -10.09 46.96 7.02
N PHE A 11 -9.00 47.35 6.34
CA PHE A 11 -8.02 46.43 5.79
C PHE A 11 -7.39 45.59 6.90
N LEU A 12 -6.85 46.20 7.96
CA LEU A 12 -6.24 45.49 9.08
C LEU A 12 -7.21 44.52 9.79
N LYS A 13 -8.49 44.95 10.02
CA LYS A 13 -9.49 44.06 10.60
C LYS A 13 -9.79 42.84 9.72
N LYS A 14 -9.92 43.04 8.39
CA LYS A 14 -10.15 41.91 7.45
C LYS A 14 -8.96 41.00 7.38
N SER A 15 -7.72 41.55 7.37
CA SER A 15 -6.49 40.76 7.38
C SER A 15 -6.34 39.94 8.67
N LEU A 16 -6.61 40.53 9.83
CA LEU A 16 -6.58 39.84 11.12
C LEU A 16 -7.60 38.69 11.14
N PHE A 17 -8.86 38.95 10.75
CA PHE A 17 -9.90 37.95 10.64
C PHE A 17 -9.50 36.81 9.69
N ALA A 18 -8.90 37.12 8.55
CA ALA A 18 -8.42 36.10 7.61
C ALA A 18 -7.32 35.22 8.23
N VAL A 19 -6.37 35.81 8.96
CA VAL A 19 -5.29 35.08 9.66
C VAL A 19 -5.88 34.18 10.76
N GLU A 20 -6.78 34.73 11.59
CA GLU A 20 -7.45 33.96 12.65
C GLU A 20 -8.26 32.81 12.06
N SER A 21 -9.03 33.03 10.99
CA SER A 21 -9.80 32.01 10.30
C SER A 21 -8.89 30.91 9.73
N LEU A 22 -7.76 31.28 9.12
CA LEU A 22 -6.78 30.33 8.60
C LEU A 22 -6.15 29.49 9.73
N ALA A 23 -5.80 30.11 10.85
CA ALA A 23 -5.24 29.43 12.01
C ALA A 23 -6.22 28.41 12.61
N ILE A 24 -7.50 28.79 12.74
CA ILE A 24 -8.57 27.90 13.21
C ILE A 24 -8.74 26.72 12.24
N LEU A 25 -8.84 27.01 10.94
CA LEU A 25 -9.01 25.98 9.91
C LEU A 25 -7.84 24.99 9.92
N THR A 26 -6.62 25.48 10.02
CA THR A 26 -5.39 24.65 10.11
C THR A 26 -5.41 23.78 11.36
N GLY A 27 -5.77 24.36 12.52
CA GLY A 27 -5.89 23.64 13.79
C GLY A 27 -6.94 22.53 13.72
N VAL A 28 -8.13 22.82 13.23
CA VAL A 28 -9.22 21.83 13.06
C VAL A 28 -8.82 20.74 12.07
N SER A 29 -8.22 21.10 10.95
CA SER A 29 -7.71 20.13 9.97
C SER A 29 -6.64 19.22 10.55
N GLY A 30 -5.72 19.78 11.35
CA GLY A 30 -4.69 19.00 12.05
C GLY A 30 -5.30 18.01 13.05
N LEU A 31 -6.24 18.45 13.87
CA LEU A 31 -6.96 17.56 14.81
C LEU A 31 -7.74 16.47 14.07
N TYR A 32 -8.43 16.80 12.99
CA TYR A 32 -9.10 15.82 12.14
C TYR A 32 -8.11 14.80 11.56
N GLY A 33 -6.95 15.24 11.08
CA GLY A 33 -5.93 14.35 10.54
C GLY A 33 -5.33 13.41 11.58
N ILE A 34 -5.15 13.88 12.82
CA ILE A 34 -4.56 13.10 13.92
C ILE A 34 -5.56 12.14 14.56
N PHE A 35 -6.79 12.56 14.80
CA PHE A 35 -7.76 11.81 15.59
C PHE A 35 -8.90 11.21 14.77
N GLY A 36 -9.07 11.63 13.52
CA GLY A 36 -10.12 11.17 12.63
C GLY A 36 -9.60 10.38 11.44
N GLU A 37 -9.05 11.07 10.44
CA GLU A 37 -8.76 10.50 9.13
C GLU A 37 -7.81 9.31 9.16
N ARG A 38 -6.76 9.36 10.00
CA ARG A 38 -5.77 8.28 10.08
C ARG A 38 -6.34 6.93 10.54
N PHE A 39 -7.54 6.90 11.12
CA PHE A 39 -8.21 5.67 11.53
C PHE A 39 -9.41 5.32 10.63
N TRP A 40 -9.71 6.17 9.68
CA TRP A 40 -10.83 5.95 8.76
C TRP A 40 -10.38 5.19 7.52
N ILE A 41 -10.21 3.88 7.69
CA ILE A 41 -9.75 2.98 6.64
C ILE A 41 -10.79 2.91 5.52
N GLN A 42 -10.32 3.11 4.29
CA GLN A 42 -11.12 3.02 3.07
C GLN A 42 -10.85 1.68 2.37
N SER A 43 -11.90 0.95 2.00
CA SER A 43 -11.78 -0.17 1.07
C SER A 43 -11.96 0.37 -0.36
N THR A 44 -10.97 0.11 -1.21
CA THR A 44 -10.96 0.50 -2.63
C THR A 44 -11.04 -0.76 -3.49
N THR A 45 -11.96 -0.80 -4.46
CA THR A 45 -12.00 -1.90 -5.43
C THR A 45 -11.42 -1.45 -6.76
N VAL A 46 -10.43 -2.20 -7.26
CA VAL A 46 -9.76 -1.99 -8.54
C VAL A 46 -10.13 -3.12 -9.47
N ARG A 47 -10.65 -2.79 -10.65
CA ARG A 47 -11.02 -3.77 -11.69
C ARG A 47 -10.09 -3.60 -12.87
N LEU A 48 -9.42 -4.69 -13.28
CA LEU A 48 -8.48 -4.70 -14.39
C LEU A 48 -8.70 -5.94 -15.24
N SER A 49 -8.39 -5.85 -16.53
CA SER A 49 -8.46 -6.97 -17.46
C SER A 49 -7.13 -7.16 -18.19
N TYR A 50 -6.71 -8.43 -18.29
CA TYR A 50 -5.44 -8.80 -18.90
C TYR A 50 -5.59 -9.97 -19.86
N ARG A 51 -4.83 -9.98 -20.96
CA ARG A 51 -4.84 -11.10 -21.93
C ARG A 51 -4.29 -12.38 -21.32
N ARG A 52 -3.29 -12.28 -20.43
CA ARG A 52 -2.66 -13.44 -19.78
C ARG A 52 -3.40 -13.93 -18.54
N TYR A 53 -4.39 -13.16 -18.02
CA TYR A 53 -5.13 -13.59 -16.83
C TYR A 53 -5.93 -14.87 -17.12
N PRO A 54 -5.77 -15.94 -16.33
CA PRO A 54 -6.46 -17.20 -16.59
C PRO A 54 -7.96 -17.08 -16.31
N ALA A 55 -8.81 -17.46 -17.26
CA ALA A 55 -10.27 -17.41 -17.06
C ALA A 55 -10.76 -18.21 -15.84
N SER A 56 -10.03 -19.27 -15.45
CA SER A 56 -10.35 -20.04 -14.25
C SER A 56 -10.19 -19.25 -12.94
N PHE A 57 -9.52 -18.07 -12.96
CA PHE A 57 -9.37 -17.19 -11.81
C PHE A 57 -10.36 -16.02 -11.80
N GLU A 58 -11.26 -15.93 -12.77
CA GLU A 58 -12.31 -14.91 -12.74
C GLU A 58 -13.13 -15.00 -11.45
N GLY A 59 -13.42 -13.82 -10.88
CA GLY A 59 -14.10 -13.70 -9.59
C GLY A 59 -13.20 -13.87 -8.36
N VAL A 60 -11.92 -14.25 -8.52
CA VAL A 60 -10.95 -14.30 -7.42
C VAL A 60 -10.71 -12.89 -6.86
N ARG A 61 -10.79 -12.76 -5.54
CA ARG A 61 -10.58 -11.52 -4.81
C ARG A 61 -9.17 -11.49 -4.24
N ILE A 62 -8.32 -10.65 -4.81
CA ILE A 62 -6.96 -10.40 -4.31
C ILE A 62 -7.04 -9.16 -3.41
N VAL A 63 -6.73 -9.30 -2.12
CA VAL A 63 -6.80 -8.20 -1.16
C VAL A 63 -5.41 -7.80 -0.72
N GLN A 64 -5.08 -6.53 -0.94
CA GLN A 64 -3.80 -5.93 -0.53
C GLN A 64 -3.97 -5.05 0.68
N PHE A 65 -3.03 -5.14 1.61
CA PHE A 65 -2.75 -4.15 2.64
C PHE A 65 -1.24 -3.96 2.79
N SER A 66 -0.82 -2.87 3.39
CA SER A 66 0.58 -2.47 3.46
C SER A 66 0.84 -1.53 4.63
N ASP A 67 2.11 -1.38 5.01
CA ASP A 67 2.60 -0.27 5.84
C ASP A 67 1.78 -0.11 7.12
N THR A 68 1.71 -1.15 7.92
CA THR A 68 0.94 -1.11 9.18
C THR A 68 1.65 -0.33 10.26
N HIS A 69 2.99 -0.32 10.25
CA HIS A 69 3.84 0.40 11.20
C HIS A 69 3.39 0.23 12.66
N ILE A 70 3.17 -1.03 13.06
CA ILE A 70 2.83 -1.35 14.45
C ILE A 70 3.92 -0.80 15.38
N GLY A 71 3.51 -0.01 16.38
CA GLY A 71 4.42 0.65 17.29
C GLY A 71 3.72 1.77 18.05
N LYS A 72 4.43 2.85 18.33
CA LYS A 72 3.93 3.98 19.11
C LYS A 72 2.62 4.59 18.60
N TYR A 73 2.46 4.65 17.27
CA TYR A 73 1.33 5.35 16.64
C TYR A 73 0.25 4.41 16.14
N TYR A 74 0.52 3.11 16.07
CA TYR A 74 -0.43 2.12 15.60
C TYR A 74 -0.37 0.86 16.46
N SER A 75 -1.43 0.63 17.22
CA SER A 75 -1.46 -0.43 18.25
C SER A 75 -1.94 -1.78 17.71
N LEU A 76 -1.68 -2.86 18.46
CA LEU A 76 -2.22 -4.19 18.17
C LEU A 76 -3.76 -4.21 18.19
N GLU A 77 -4.41 -3.40 19.04
CA GLU A 77 -5.87 -3.27 19.04
C GLU A 77 -6.38 -2.70 17.72
N GLN A 78 -5.70 -1.71 17.17
CA GLN A 78 -6.02 -1.16 15.86
C GLN A 78 -5.81 -2.19 14.75
N MET A 79 -4.72 -2.98 14.83
CA MET A 79 -4.47 -4.07 13.89
C MET A 79 -5.57 -5.15 13.94
N ASN A 80 -6.14 -5.45 15.09
CA ASN A 80 -7.31 -6.33 15.21
C ASN A 80 -8.49 -5.83 14.36
N LYS A 81 -8.77 -4.52 14.39
CA LYS A 81 -9.84 -3.90 13.57
C LYS A 81 -9.55 -3.99 12.08
N VAL A 82 -8.27 -3.85 11.69
CA VAL A 82 -7.83 -4.03 10.29
C VAL A 82 -8.07 -5.45 9.82
N VAL A 83 -7.70 -6.44 10.62
CA VAL A 83 -7.92 -7.87 10.32
C VAL A 83 -9.41 -8.15 10.09
N ASP A 84 -10.30 -7.60 10.91
CA ASP A 84 -11.75 -7.73 10.72
C ASP A 84 -12.22 -7.08 9.41
N LEU A 85 -11.67 -5.91 9.05
CA LEU A 85 -12.00 -5.24 7.79
C LEU A 85 -11.47 -5.99 6.57
N LEU A 86 -10.24 -6.53 6.65
CA LEU A 86 -9.65 -7.37 5.61
C LEU A 86 -10.50 -8.63 5.37
N GLN A 87 -10.89 -9.31 6.44
CA GLN A 87 -11.67 -10.54 6.34
C GLN A 87 -13.07 -10.30 5.76
N ARG A 88 -13.69 -9.15 6.03
CA ARG A 88 -14.96 -8.73 5.41
C ARG A 88 -14.86 -8.52 3.90
N GLN A 89 -13.66 -8.39 3.35
CA GLN A 89 -13.46 -8.32 1.90
C GLN A 89 -13.53 -9.71 1.24
N GLU A 90 -13.71 -10.79 2.01
CA GLU A 90 -13.79 -12.18 1.53
C GLU A 90 -12.60 -12.53 0.59
N PRO A 91 -11.34 -12.40 1.07
CA PRO A 91 -10.17 -12.61 0.25
C PRO A 91 -9.96 -14.06 -0.14
N ASP A 92 -9.71 -14.33 -1.42
CA ASP A 92 -9.17 -15.59 -1.90
C ASP A 92 -7.63 -15.61 -1.79
N ILE A 93 -7.00 -14.46 -2.05
CA ILE A 93 -5.57 -14.21 -1.92
C ILE A 93 -5.38 -12.95 -1.08
N ILE A 94 -4.45 -13.00 -0.12
CA ILE A 94 -4.02 -11.81 0.63
C ILE A 94 -2.58 -11.48 0.27
N CYS A 95 -2.32 -10.21 -0.06
CA CYS A 95 -0.99 -9.68 -0.34
C CYS A 95 -0.64 -8.60 0.70
N PHE A 96 0.45 -8.80 1.43
CA PHE A 96 1.04 -7.82 2.32
C PHE A 96 2.33 -7.27 1.67
N THR A 97 2.39 -5.97 1.47
CA THR A 97 3.49 -5.34 0.73
C THR A 97 4.49 -4.60 1.62
N GLY A 98 4.73 -5.13 2.84
CA GLY A 98 5.85 -4.73 3.70
C GLY A 98 5.50 -3.68 4.77
N ASP A 99 6.48 -3.39 5.60
CA ASP A 99 6.44 -2.47 6.74
C ASP A 99 5.41 -2.84 7.80
N LEU A 100 5.64 -4.01 8.42
CA LEU A 100 4.78 -4.52 9.50
C LEU A 100 4.93 -3.69 10.76
N PHE A 101 6.17 -3.43 11.18
CA PHE A 101 6.49 -2.67 12.38
C PHE A 101 7.15 -1.33 12.05
N ASP A 102 7.01 -0.35 12.94
CA ASP A 102 7.70 0.93 12.82
C ASP A 102 9.14 0.82 13.35
N SER A 103 10.14 0.86 12.47
CA SER A 103 11.55 0.74 12.85
C SER A 103 12.06 1.85 13.77
N LYS A 104 11.32 2.95 13.89
CA LYS A 104 11.71 4.10 14.70
C LYS A 104 11.05 4.11 16.08
N PHE A 105 9.82 3.62 16.17
CA PHE A 105 9.00 3.73 17.37
C PHE A 105 8.30 2.41 17.75
N GLY A 106 8.67 1.30 17.13
CA GLY A 106 8.15 -0.03 17.37
C GLY A 106 9.25 -1.02 17.71
N GLU A 107 8.82 -2.21 18.05
CA GLU A 107 9.67 -3.40 18.23
C GLU A 107 8.98 -4.61 17.60
N VAL A 108 9.76 -5.62 17.22
CA VAL A 108 9.19 -6.87 16.68
C VAL A 108 8.54 -7.63 17.83
N SER A 109 7.24 -7.84 17.75
CA SER A 109 6.44 -8.50 18.79
C SER A 109 5.69 -9.73 18.25
N ASP A 110 5.81 -10.84 18.97
CA ASP A 110 5.04 -12.05 18.70
C ASP A 110 3.54 -11.90 18.99
N GLU A 111 3.14 -10.87 19.74
CA GLU A 111 1.74 -10.60 20.06
C GLU A 111 0.87 -10.31 18.83
N VAL A 112 1.48 -9.94 17.70
CA VAL A 112 0.78 -9.74 16.43
C VAL A 112 0.40 -11.06 15.75
N ILE A 113 1.09 -12.16 16.06
CA ILE A 113 0.90 -13.47 15.42
C ILE A 113 -0.55 -13.97 15.55
N PRO A 114 -1.15 -14.06 16.77
CA PRO A 114 -2.53 -14.51 16.88
C PRO A 114 -3.53 -13.58 16.16
N ILE A 115 -3.20 -12.31 16.01
CA ILE A 115 -4.02 -11.32 15.30
C ILE A 115 -4.01 -11.62 13.79
N LEU A 116 -2.81 -11.67 13.19
CA LEU A 116 -2.64 -11.94 11.75
C LEU A 116 -3.06 -13.35 11.35
N SER A 117 -2.93 -14.32 12.27
CA SER A 117 -3.36 -15.71 12.05
C SER A 117 -4.88 -15.85 11.88
N ARG A 118 -5.68 -14.85 12.25
CA ARG A 118 -7.13 -14.81 11.99
C ARG A 118 -7.47 -14.60 10.52
N LEU A 119 -6.54 -14.02 9.74
CA LEU A 119 -6.72 -13.83 8.30
C LEU A 119 -6.79 -15.18 7.59
N ARG A 120 -7.87 -15.39 6.83
CA ARG A 120 -8.11 -16.58 6.01
C ARG A 120 -8.20 -16.19 4.55
N ALA A 121 -7.47 -16.91 3.71
CA ALA A 121 -7.50 -16.80 2.26
C ALA A 121 -7.29 -18.20 1.66
N GLY A 122 -8.26 -18.67 0.88
CA GLY A 122 -8.27 -20.07 0.40
C GLY A 122 -7.13 -20.40 -0.55
N MET A 123 -6.55 -19.40 -1.23
CA MET A 123 -5.47 -19.54 -2.20
C MET A 123 -4.11 -19.03 -1.67
N GLY A 124 -4.06 -18.60 -0.41
CA GLY A 124 -2.80 -18.23 0.25
C GLY A 124 -2.69 -16.78 0.68
N LYS A 125 -1.75 -16.57 1.59
CA LYS A 125 -1.32 -15.26 2.08
C LYS A 125 0.15 -15.09 1.73
N PHE A 126 0.47 -14.01 1.03
CA PHE A 126 1.82 -13.72 0.53
C PHE A 126 2.29 -12.37 1.07
N ALA A 127 3.58 -12.27 1.35
CA ALA A 127 4.18 -11.05 1.86
C ALA A 127 5.55 -10.81 1.25
N VAL A 128 5.94 -9.53 1.17
CA VAL A 128 7.32 -9.08 1.04
C VAL A 128 7.66 -8.19 2.23
N LEU A 129 8.95 -8.00 2.49
CA LEU A 129 9.42 -7.11 3.54
C LEU A 129 9.54 -5.68 3.00
N GLY A 130 9.39 -4.70 3.89
CA GLY A 130 9.62 -3.30 3.59
C GLY A 130 10.87 -2.75 4.26
N ASN A 131 11.19 -1.50 3.99
CA ASN A 131 12.43 -0.89 4.46
C ASN A 131 12.48 -0.69 5.98
N HIS A 132 11.33 -0.57 6.66
CA HIS A 132 11.29 -0.58 8.12
C HIS A 132 11.56 -1.97 8.68
N ASP A 133 11.03 -3.02 8.04
CA ASP A 133 11.29 -4.41 8.43
C ASP A 133 12.79 -4.75 8.30
N MET A 134 13.43 -4.29 7.22
CA MET A 134 14.87 -4.48 6.99
C MET A 134 15.75 -3.71 7.97
N ARG A 135 15.34 -2.54 8.41
CA ARG A 135 16.07 -1.72 9.41
C ARG A 135 15.95 -2.27 10.83
N MET A 136 14.97 -3.11 11.09
CA MET A 136 14.80 -3.75 12.39
C MET A 136 15.59 -5.07 12.42
N ASP A 137 14.88 -6.16 12.47
CA ASP A 137 15.38 -7.52 12.39
C ASP A 137 14.53 -8.25 11.34
N SER A 138 15.00 -8.23 10.09
CA SER A 138 14.25 -8.79 8.95
C SER A 138 13.96 -10.28 9.11
N ASP A 139 14.89 -11.05 9.71
CA ASP A 139 14.69 -12.47 9.96
C ASP A 139 13.59 -12.69 11.00
N ARG A 140 13.55 -11.85 12.03
CA ARG A 140 12.51 -11.91 13.05
C ARG A 140 11.14 -11.48 12.52
N VAL A 141 11.07 -10.42 11.70
CA VAL A 141 9.82 -9.99 11.06
C VAL A 141 9.31 -11.08 10.11
N ARG A 142 10.23 -11.70 9.35
CA ARG A 142 9.91 -12.85 8.49
C ARG A 142 9.31 -14.00 9.31
N ASP A 143 9.95 -14.41 10.40
CA ASP A 143 9.44 -15.47 11.32
C ASP A 143 8.02 -15.15 11.82
N VAL A 144 7.77 -13.92 12.24
CA VAL A 144 6.45 -13.46 12.69
C VAL A 144 5.41 -13.60 11.59
N LEU A 145 5.71 -13.18 10.35
CA LEU A 145 4.81 -13.31 9.21
C LEU A 145 4.57 -14.77 8.85
N GLU A 146 5.60 -15.61 8.81
CA GLU A 146 5.50 -17.03 8.48
C GLU A 146 4.68 -17.79 9.54
N ARG A 147 4.92 -17.55 10.81
CA ARG A 147 4.11 -18.10 11.92
C ARG A 147 2.67 -17.58 11.91
N SER A 148 2.44 -16.42 11.33
CA SER A 148 1.09 -15.91 11.07
C SER A 148 0.43 -16.54 9.84
N GLY A 149 1.13 -17.44 9.13
CA GLY A 149 0.65 -18.19 7.95
C GLY A 149 0.81 -17.45 6.63
N PHE A 150 1.69 -16.44 6.55
CA PHE A 150 2.10 -15.85 5.28
C PHE A 150 3.26 -16.64 4.65
N THR A 151 3.30 -16.68 3.33
CA THR A 151 4.49 -17.06 2.57
C THR A 151 5.26 -15.77 2.29
N VAL A 152 6.41 -15.58 2.94
CA VAL A 152 7.26 -14.40 2.72
C VAL A 152 8.16 -14.68 1.53
N LEU A 153 8.10 -13.82 0.52
CA LEU A 153 8.82 -13.97 -0.75
C LEU A 153 10.00 -13.00 -0.81
N VAL A 154 11.20 -13.53 -1.07
CA VAL A 154 12.43 -12.75 -1.25
C VAL A 154 13.12 -13.25 -2.51
N ASN A 155 12.96 -12.54 -3.63
CA ASN A 155 13.47 -12.95 -4.95
C ASN A 155 13.01 -14.35 -5.36
N GLU A 156 11.75 -14.67 -5.10
CA GLU A 156 11.18 -15.98 -5.39
C GLU A 156 9.71 -15.88 -5.84
N SER A 157 9.18 -16.97 -6.37
CA SER A 157 7.80 -17.07 -6.83
C SER A 157 7.07 -18.27 -6.23
N ARG A 158 5.75 -18.16 -6.18
CA ARG A 158 4.84 -19.27 -5.87
C ARG A 158 3.74 -19.35 -6.91
N SER A 159 3.51 -20.56 -7.39
CA SER A 159 2.40 -20.84 -8.30
C SER A 159 1.13 -21.14 -7.53
N ILE A 160 0.04 -20.51 -7.94
CA ILE A 160 -1.32 -20.88 -7.55
C ILE A 160 -1.99 -21.51 -8.75
N GLU A 161 -2.53 -22.73 -8.57
CA GLU A 161 -3.23 -23.45 -9.63
C GLU A 161 -4.74 -23.51 -9.34
N ARG A 162 -5.55 -23.25 -10.36
CA ARG A 162 -7.00 -23.38 -10.29
C ARG A 162 -7.55 -23.86 -11.64
N GLY A 163 -8.13 -25.06 -11.65
CA GLY A 163 -8.53 -25.70 -12.91
C GLY A 163 -7.33 -25.92 -13.82
N ASN A 164 -7.41 -25.40 -15.02
CA ASN A 164 -6.33 -25.44 -16.02
C ASN A 164 -5.48 -24.17 -16.04
N GLY A 165 -5.77 -23.19 -15.19
CA GLY A 165 -5.05 -21.92 -15.12
C GLY A 165 -4.01 -21.88 -14.01
N ARG A 166 -3.04 -20.99 -14.19
CA ARG A 166 -1.98 -20.74 -13.22
C ARG A 166 -1.73 -19.23 -13.09
N LEU A 167 -1.58 -18.79 -11.85
CA LEU A 167 -1.19 -17.44 -11.47
C LEU A 167 0.13 -17.55 -10.70
N GLN A 168 1.10 -16.70 -11.04
CA GLN A 168 2.36 -16.60 -10.32
C GLN A 168 2.32 -15.41 -9.38
N VAL A 169 2.48 -15.64 -8.07
CA VAL A 169 2.78 -14.59 -7.10
C VAL A 169 4.29 -14.53 -6.94
N VAL A 170 4.88 -13.40 -7.30
CA VAL A 170 6.32 -13.16 -7.27
C VAL A 170 6.60 -12.11 -6.22
N GLY A 171 7.64 -12.28 -5.43
CA GLY A 171 8.11 -11.27 -4.48
C GLY A 171 9.58 -10.98 -4.68
N ILE A 172 9.95 -9.72 -4.63
CA ILE A 172 11.35 -9.29 -4.65
C ILE A 172 11.80 -8.80 -3.28
N ASP A 173 13.11 -8.78 -3.11
CA ASP A 173 13.75 -8.17 -1.94
C ASP A 173 13.55 -6.65 -1.96
N GLU A 174 13.69 -6.01 -0.83
CA GLU A 174 13.52 -4.57 -0.62
C GLU A 174 14.67 -3.79 -1.31
N MET A 175 14.35 -2.61 -1.88
CA MET A 175 15.29 -1.88 -2.75
C MET A 175 16.34 -1.06 -2.01
N LEU A 176 16.05 -0.56 -0.80
CA LEU A 176 16.94 0.38 -0.08
C LEU A 176 18.03 -0.33 0.71
N HIS A 177 17.74 -1.51 1.24
CA HIS A 177 18.62 -2.26 2.14
C HIS A 177 18.86 -3.70 1.68
N GLY A 178 18.02 -4.23 0.80
CA GLY A 178 18.08 -5.57 0.24
C GLY A 178 18.83 -5.64 -1.10
N LYS A 179 18.57 -6.71 -1.84
CA LYS A 179 19.14 -6.96 -3.18
C LYS A 179 18.06 -7.52 -4.09
N PRO A 180 17.19 -6.67 -4.65
CA PRO A 180 16.13 -7.14 -5.54
C PRO A 180 16.71 -7.78 -6.81
N ASP A 181 16.27 -9.01 -7.09
CA ASP A 181 16.67 -9.80 -8.25
C ASP A 181 15.44 -10.37 -8.96
N LEU A 182 14.86 -9.57 -9.85
CA LEU A 182 13.67 -9.97 -10.61
C LEU A 182 13.94 -11.16 -11.56
N PRO A 183 15.08 -11.27 -12.27
CA PRO A 183 15.41 -12.46 -13.03
C PRO A 183 15.42 -13.73 -12.19
N LEU A 184 15.98 -13.70 -10.99
CA LEU A 184 15.97 -14.83 -10.06
C LEU A 184 14.54 -15.16 -9.62
N ALA A 185 13.76 -14.15 -9.23
CA ALA A 185 12.36 -14.30 -8.80
C ALA A 185 11.47 -14.92 -9.89
N LEU A 186 11.75 -14.62 -11.16
CA LEU A 186 11.01 -15.11 -12.32
C LEU A 186 11.54 -16.47 -12.84
N LYS A 187 12.56 -17.05 -12.21
CA LYS A 187 13.13 -18.32 -12.64
C LYS A 187 12.08 -19.44 -12.61
N GLY A 188 11.83 -20.05 -13.77
CA GLY A 188 10.83 -21.12 -13.92
C GLY A 188 9.39 -20.63 -14.17
N VAL A 189 9.15 -19.34 -14.12
CA VAL A 189 7.87 -18.74 -14.53
C VAL A 189 7.75 -18.82 -16.05
N LYS A 190 6.64 -19.37 -16.56
CA LYS A 190 6.42 -19.47 -17.99
C LYS A 190 5.97 -18.14 -18.59
N ARG A 191 6.29 -17.93 -19.87
CA ARG A 191 5.96 -16.67 -20.58
C ARG A 191 4.47 -16.35 -20.59
N ASP A 192 3.63 -17.38 -20.60
CA ASP A 192 2.17 -17.24 -20.69
C ASP A 192 1.49 -17.20 -19.31
N ASP A 193 2.25 -17.36 -18.22
CA ASP A 193 1.70 -17.22 -16.87
C ASP A 193 1.37 -15.75 -16.60
N PHE A 194 0.27 -15.51 -15.90
CA PHE A 194 -0.02 -14.20 -15.32
C PHE A 194 0.86 -13.97 -14.10
N VAL A 195 1.56 -12.85 -14.06
CA VAL A 195 2.52 -12.51 -13.00
C VAL A 195 2.03 -11.35 -12.16
N LEU A 196 1.70 -11.66 -10.91
CA LEU A 196 1.42 -10.71 -9.84
C LEU A 196 2.70 -10.51 -9.02
N LEU A 197 3.32 -9.34 -9.14
CA LEU A 197 4.55 -8.99 -8.42
C LEU A 197 4.21 -8.24 -7.13
N LEU A 198 4.81 -8.62 -6.04
CA LEU A 198 4.88 -7.87 -4.79
C LEU A 198 6.26 -7.20 -4.70
N ALA A 199 6.28 -5.89 -4.61
CA ALA A 199 7.47 -5.07 -4.41
C ALA A 199 7.12 -3.94 -3.45
N HIS A 200 7.87 -3.77 -2.37
CA HIS A 200 7.52 -2.75 -1.39
C HIS A 200 7.55 -1.35 -2.02
N GLU A 201 8.63 -1.00 -2.70
CA GLU A 201 8.83 0.30 -3.34
C GLU A 201 8.16 0.34 -4.73
N PRO A 202 7.27 1.32 -4.98
CA PRO A 202 6.54 1.40 -6.23
C PRO A 202 7.41 1.77 -7.44
N ASP A 203 8.51 2.48 -7.24
CA ASP A 203 9.40 2.91 -8.33
C ASP A 203 10.16 1.74 -8.97
N PHE A 204 10.10 0.52 -8.38
CA PHE A 204 10.52 -0.73 -9.02
C PHE A 204 9.75 -1.00 -10.32
N ALA A 205 8.61 -0.35 -10.52
CA ALA A 205 7.81 -0.46 -11.75
C ALA A 205 8.62 -0.16 -13.03
N ASP A 206 9.65 0.68 -12.96
CA ASP A 206 10.54 0.94 -14.10
C ASP A 206 11.27 -0.35 -14.55
N THR A 207 11.66 -1.21 -13.61
CA THR A 207 12.26 -2.52 -13.87
C THR A 207 11.20 -3.54 -14.33
N SER A 208 10.04 -3.53 -13.67
CA SER A 208 8.93 -4.43 -13.97
C SER A 208 8.38 -4.25 -15.39
N LEU A 209 8.31 -3.01 -15.86
CA LEU A 209 7.80 -2.64 -17.20
C LEU A 209 8.57 -3.33 -18.32
N ALA A 210 9.88 -3.54 -18.15
CA ALA A 210 10.73 -4.22 -19.15
C ALA A 210 10.71 -5.75 -19.03
N SER A 211 9.85 -6.31 -18.18
CA SER A 211 9.79 -7.73 -17.84
C SER A 211 8.46 -8.37 -18.26
N GLN A 212 8.21 -9.60 -17.80
CA GLN A 212 6.93 -10.30 -17.98
C GLN A 212 5.92 -10.08 -16.85
N VAL A 213 6.10 -9.06 -16.00
CA VAL A 213 5.14 -8.71 -14.94
C VAL A 213 3.88 -8.10 -15.53
N ASP A 214 2.70 -8.49 -15.04
CA ASP A 214 1.41 -7.92 -15.45
C ASP A 214 0.91 -6.87 -14.48
N LEU A 215 0.99 -7.17 -13.18
CA LEU A 215 0.54 -6.28 -12.11
C LEU A 215 1.56 -6.26 -10.99
N GLN A 216 2.06 -5.09 -10.62
CA GLN A 216 2.88 -4.87 -9.43
C GLN A 216 2.03 -4.24 -8.33
N LEU A 217 2.09 -4.81 -7.12
CA LEU A 217 1.50 -4.25 -5.91
C LEU A 217 2.59 -3.71 -5.01
N SER A 218 2.44 -2.47 -4.58
CA SER A 218 3.43 -1.76 -3.77
C SER A 218 2.79 -0.97 -2.63
N GLY A 219 3.61 -0.59 -1.63
CA GLY A 219 3.28 0.28 -0.51
C GLY A 219 4.23 1.47 -0.43
N HIS A 220 4.94 1.60 0.71
CA HIS A 220 6.09 2.48 0.96
C HIS A 220 5.78 3.98 0.97
N SER A 221 5.07 4.48 -0.02
CA SER A 221 4.83 5.92 -0.22
C SER A 221 3.85 6.52 0.79
N HIS A 222 3.00 5.70 1.42
CA HIS A 222 1.83 6.11 2.20
C HIS A 222 0.88 7.08 1.47
N GLY A 223 0.99 7.18 0.13
CA GLY A 223 0.35 8.24 -0.64
C GLY A 223 0.80 9.64 -0.22
N GLY A 224 1.90 9.75 0.55
CA GLY A 224 2.45 10.97 1.12
C GLY A 224 1.78 11.42 2.43
N GLN A 225 0.90 10.63 3.04
CA GLN A 225 0.16 10.85 4.30
C GLN A 225 -0.64 12.18 4.36
N ILE A 226 -0.04 13.30 3.92
CA ILE A 226 -0.67 14.64 3.90
C ILE A 226 -0.69 15.12 2.45
N ARG A 227 -1.89 15.33 1.92
CA ARG A 227 -2.10 15.79 0.54
C ARG A 227 -2.87 17.09 0.51
N ILE A 228 -2.30 18.10 -0.11
CA ILE A 228 -2.97 19.38 -0.34
C ILE A 228 -3.76 19.28 -1.65
N PRO A 229 -5.06 19.66 -1.65
CA PRO A 229 -5.84 19.71 -2.88
C PRO A 229 -5.12 20.49 -3.98
N LEU A 230 -5.11 19.97 -5.19
CA LEU A 230 -4.44 20.53 -6.39
C LEU A 230 -2.91 20.51 -6.37
N TYR A 231 -2.27 20.39 -5.21
CA TYR A 231 -0.81 20.32 -5.09
C TYR A 231 -0.30 18.87 -5.01
N GLY A 232 -1.03 17.99 -4.34
CA GLY A 232 -0.62 16.61 -4.11
C GLY A 232 0.03 16.40 -2.73
N SER A 233 0.91 15.41 -2.63
CA SER A 233 1.64 15.10 -1.39
C SER A 233 2.67 16.18 -1.05
N ILE A 234 2.81 16.49 0.25
CA ILE A 234 3.87 17.38 0.73
C ILE A 234 5.22 16.67 0.72
N PHE A 235 5.22 15.38 1.07
CA PHE A 235 6.41 14.55 1.13
C PHE A 235 6.10 13.15 0.60
N THR A 236 7.04 12.58 -0.12
CA THR A 236 7.02 11.19 -0.56
C THR A 236 8.44 10.63 -0.39
N PRO A 237 8.63 9.46 0.19
CA PRO A 237 9.95 8.89 0.39
C PRO A 237 10.64 8.58 -0.94
N GLU A 238 11.96 8.39 -0.87
CA GLU A 238 12.77 7.90 -2.00
C GLU A 238 12.21 6.56 -2.50
N LEU A 239 12.25 6.32 -3.82
CA LEU A 239 11.68 5.13 -4.49
C LEU A 239 10.14 5.00 -4.39
N GLY A 240 9.45 6.04 -3.91
CA GLY A 240 8.00 6.16 -3.92
C GLY A 240 7.51 7.41 -4.66
N GLN A 241 8.38 8.10 -5.38
CA GLN A 241 8.11 9.43 -5.93
C GLN A 241 7.47 9.40 -7.32
N LYS A 242 7.81 8.42 -8.16
CA LYS A 242 7.29 8.31 -9.52
C LYS A 242 5.85 7.81 -9.54
N TYR A 243 5.55 6.82 -8.71
CA TYR A 243 4.24 6.16 -8.64
C TYR A 243 3.66 6.22 -7.22
N PRO A 244 3.39 7.42 -6.70
CA PRO A 244 3.20 7.62 -5.26
C PRO A 244 1.86 7.11 -4.71
N ILE A 245 0.85 6.85 -5.56
CA ILE A 245 -0.49 6.49 -5.09
C ILE A 245 -1.38 5.93 -6.19
N GLY A 246 -2.13 4.87 -5.88
CA GLY A 246 -3.18 4.34 -6.76
C GLY A 246 -2.64 3.63 -8.00
N LEU A 247 -3.46 3.54 -9.02
CA LEU A 247 -3.18 2.81 -10.25
C LEU A 247 -2.43 3.69 -11.25
N HIS A 248 -1.32 3.17 -11.77
CA HIS A 248 -0.59 3.74 -12.89
C HIS A 248 -0.53 2.73 -14.03
N ALA A 249 -0.84 3.19 -15.24
CA ALA A 249 -0.78 2.44 -16.49
C ALA A 249 0.32 3.02 -17.37
N PHE A 250 0.86 2.20 -18.26
CA PHE A 250 1.96 2.57 -19.15
C PHE A 250 1.50 2.46 -20.60
N GLU A 251 1.76 3.50 -21.38
CA GLU A 251 1.38 3.55 -22.79
C GLU A 251 2.01 2.39 -23.58
N GLY A 252 1.22 1.70 -24.37
CA GLY A 252 1.66 0.57 -25.17
C GLY A 252 1.91 -0.74 -24.40
N SER A 253 1.61 -0.77 -23.08
CA SER A 253 1.78 -1.95 -22.23
C SER A 253 0.47 -2.35 -21.54
N GLU A 254 0.31 -3.64 -21.21
CA GLU A 254 -0.74 -4.11 -20.30
C GLU A 254 -0.27 -4.15 -18.84
N PHE A 255 0.98 -3.80 -18.56
CA PHE A 255 1.53 -3.72 -17.21
C PHE A 255 0.90 -2.55 -16.44
N HIS A 256 0.63 -2.82 -15.15
CA HIS A 256 0.18 -1.79 -14.21
C HIS A 256 0.96 -1.89 -12.91
N VAL A 257 1.18 -0.74 -12.27
CA VAL A 257 1.57 -0.69 -10.86
C VAL A 257 0.46 -0.07 -10.03
N TYR A 258 0.20 -0.66 -8.88
CA TYR A 258 -0.71 -0.11 -7.89
C TYR A 258 0.03 0.17 -6.59
N THR A 259 -0.02 1.41 -6.14
CA THR A 259 0.58 1.85 -4.88
C THR A 259 -0.49 2.08 -3.84
N ASN A 260 -0.53 1.19 -2.84
CA ASN A 260 -1.43 1.26 -1.70
C ASN A 260 -1.00 2.39 -0.75
N ARG A 261 -1.97 3.09 -0.15
CA ARG A 261 -1.70 4.20 0.78
C ARG A 261 -1.26 3.75 2.17
N GLY A 262 -1.17 2.43 2.40
CA GLY A 262 -0.82 1.88 3.70
C GLY A 262 -1.91 2.07 4.76
N ILE A 263 -1.75 1.37 5.87
CA ILE A 263 -2.67 1.38 7.01
C ILE A 263 -2.20 2.33 8.10
N GLY A 264 -0.94 2.22 8.52
CA GLY A 264 -0.34 3.00 9.60
C GLY A 264 0.09 4.41 9.19
N THR A 265 0.93 4.97 10.00
CA THR A 265 1.59 6.26 9.75
C THR A 265 3.05 6.17 10.16
N THR A 266 3.92 6.84 9.41
CA THR A 266 5.33 6.99 9.76
C THR A 266 5.66 8.47 10.01
N LEU A 267 6.73 8.77 10.74
CA LEU A 267 7.22 10.10 11.14
C LEU A 267 6.23 10.88 12.03
N PHE A 268 5.03 11.14 11.57
CA PHE A 268 3.99 11.89 12.29
C PHE A 268 2.67 11.11 12.28
N PRO A 269 1.94 11.10 13.42
CA PRO A 269 0.67 10.39 13.54
C PRO A 269 -0.50 11.15 12.90
N ILE A 270 -0.37 11.50 11.61
CA ILE A 270 -1.35 12.33 10.90
C ILE A 270 -1.58 11.81 9.49
N ARG A 271 -2.84 11.82 9.05
CA ARG A 271 -3.23 11.69 7.65
C ARG A 271 -4.22 12.81 7.31
N PHE A 272 -4.03 13.43 6.17
CA PHE A 272 -4.93 14.48 5.68
C PHE A 272 -5.14 14.33 4.17
N ASN A 273 -6.40 14.20 3.78
CA ASN A 273 -6.81 13.91 2.39
C ASN A 273 -6.07 12.68 1.80
N CYS A 274 -5.77 11.71 2.68
CA CYS A 274 -5.01 10.49 2.35
C CYS A 274 -5.36 9.37 3.35
N ARG A 275 -6.60 8.88 3.28
CA ARG A 275 -7.10 7.83 4.17
C ARG A 275 -6.28 6.55 4.05
N PRO A 276 -6.08 5.80 5.17
CA PRO A 276 -5.57 4.44 5.11
C PRO A 276 -6.39 3.57 4.15
N GLU A 277 -5.77 2.57 3.56
CA GLU A 277 -6.39 1.82 2.47
C GLU A 277 -6.24 0.31 2.59
N ILE A 278 -7.34 -0.40 2.34
CA ILE A 278 -7.37 -1.80 1.95
C ILE A 278 -7.80 -1.85 0.48
N THR A 279 -7.03 -2.51 -0.38
CA THR A 279 -7.36 -2.59 -1.81
C THR A 279 -7.82 -3.99 -2.19
N VAL A 280 -8.92 -4.07 -2.91
CA VAL A 280 -9.47 -5.32 -3.45
C VAL A 280 -9.32 -5.30 -4.97
N PHE A 281 -8.56 -6.22 -5.52
CA PHE A 281 -8.45 -6.40 -6.97
C PHE A 281 -9.40 -7.49 -7.43
N VAL A 282 -10.17 -7.17 -8.46
CA VAL A 282 -10.99 -8.11 -9.23
C VAL A 282 -10.45 -8.09 -10.66
N LEU A 283 -9.79 -9.17 -11.03
CA LEU A 283 -9.13 -9.28 -12.31
C LEU A 283 -9.96 -10.16 -13.26
N GLU A 284 -9.96 -9.80 -14.53
CA GLU A 284 -10.76 -10.45 -15.57
C GLU A 284 -9.88 -10.81 -16.77
N LYS A 285 -10.27 -11.86 -17.46
CA LYS A 285 -9.68 -12.23 -18.75
C LYS A 285 -10.12 -11.21 -19.79
N LYS A 286 -9.15 -10.52 -20.41
CA LYS A 286 -9.43 -9.64 -21.55
C LYS A 286 -9.73 -10.49 -22.78
N LEU A 287 -10.89 -10.29 -23.36
CA LEU A 287 -11.26 -10.94 -24.62
C LEU A 287 -10.45 -10.33 -25.79
N PRO A 288 -10.19 -11.13 -26.84
CA PRO A 288 -9.45 -10.69 -28.01
C PRO A 288 -10.07 -9.47 -28.71
#